data_7a45a6df4bd26892f5d9871262b0c3f0
#
_entry.id   7a45a6df4bd26892f5d9871262b0c3f0
#
_cell.length_a   1.000
_cell.length_b   1.000
_cell.length_c   1.000
_cell.angle_alpha   90.00
_cell.angle_beta   90.00
_cell.angle_gamma   90.00
#
_symmetry.space_group_name_H-M   'P 1'
#
loop_
_entity.id
_entity.type
_entity.pdbx_description
1 polymer ?
#
loop_
_entity_poly.entity_id
_entity_poly.type
_entity_poly.pdbx_seq_one_letter_code
_entity_poly.pdbx_strand_id
1 'polypeptide(L)' 'MLLNPNKRRVRKLRRGIRRNKRYLKSIDTCIAHFESEIAAAEVSLKDARKIRSKIMCETDQLRAELRKAEENDDM' A
#
# COMPACT_ATOMS: atom_id res chain seq x y z
N MET A 1 -57.96 -1.08 -0.08
CA MET A 1 -57.42 -1.29 1.26
C MET A 1 -56.11 -0.56 1.41
N LEU A 2 -56.05 0.36 2.34
CA LEU A 2 -54.82 1.11 2.59
C LEU A 2 -53.79 0.19 3.28
N LEU A 3 -52.56 0.17 2.73
CA LEU A 3 -51.44 -0.52 3.36
C LEU A 3 -51.18 0.08 4.74
N ASN A 4 -51.01 -0.78 5.75
CA ASN A 4 -50.61 -0.36 7.06
C ASN A 4 -49.30 0.48 6.94
N PRO A 5 -49.25 1.72 7.46
CA PRO A 5 -48.03 2.55 7.39
C PRO A 5 -46.79 1.85 7.94
N ASN A 6 -46.96 0.97 8.92
CA ASN A 6 -45.88 0.18 9.49
C ASN A 6 -45.30 -0.83 8.49
N LYS A 7 -46.15 -1.47 7.70
CA LYS A 7 -45.69 -2.41 6.65
C LYS A 7 -44.85 -1.69 5.58
N ARG A 8 -45.28 -0.50 5.18
CA ARG A 8 -44.55 0.34 4.21
C ARG A 8 -43.16 0.71 4.75
N ARG A 9 -43.12 1.12 6.01
CA ARG A 9 -41.88 1.48 6.70
C ARG A 9 -40.92 0.28 6.79
N VAL A 10 -41.45 -0.89 7.16
CA VAL A 10 -40.66 -2.12 7.24
C VAL A 10 -40.03 -2.47 5.89
N ARG A 11 -40.79 -2.39 4.80
CA ARG A 11 -40.27 -2.64 3.45
C ARG A 11 -39.17 -1.68 3.07
N LYS A 12 -39.37 -0.40 3.37
CA LYS A 12 -38.37 0.66 3.08
C LYS A 12 -37.08 0.41 3.85
N LEU A 13 -37.20 0.08 5.13
CA LEU A 13 -36.04 -0.24 5.96
C LEU A 13 -35.29 -1.48 5.47
N ARG A 14 -36.01 -2.52 5.09
CA ARG A 14 -35.40 -3.74 4.53
C ARG A 14 -34.63 -3.46 3.23
N ARG A 15 -35.18 -2.62 2.36
CA ARG A 15 -34.48 -2.21 1.13
C ARG A 15 -33.19 -1.46 1.45
N GLY A 16 -33.25 -0.54 2.40
CA GLY A 16 -32.10 0.22 2.85
C GLY A 16 -31.00 -0.68 3.41
N ILE A 17 -31.39 -1.66 4.22
CA ILE A 17 -30.46 -2.64 4.79
C ILE A 17 -29.79 -3.47 3.69
N ARG A 18 -30.55 -3.98 2.72
CA ARG A 18 -30.00 -4.76 1.60
C ARG A 18 -29.04 -3.93 0.74
N ARG A 19 -29.41 -2.67 0.48
CA ARG A 19 -28.55 -1.74 -0.26
C ARG A 19 -27.23 -1.51 0.46
N ASN A 20 -27.30 -1.24 1.76
CA ASN A 20 -26.11 -1.03 2.57
C ASN A 20 -25.22 -2.27 2.67
N LYS A 21 -25.81 -3.45 2.73
CA LYS A 21 -25.06 -4.71 2.70
C LYS A 21 -24.25 -4.86 1.41
N ARG A 22 -24.84 -4.48 0.26
CA ARG A 22 -24.12 -4.50 -1.02
C ARG A 22 -22.98 -3.50 -1.05
N TYR A 23 -23.22 -2.29 -0.54
CA TYR A 23 -22.18 -1.26 -0.46
C TYR A 23 -21.02 -1.69 0.44
N LEU A 24 -21.34 -2.26 1.60
CA LEU A 24 -20.31 -2.77 2.51
C LEU A 24 -19.48 -3.87 1.86
N LYS A 25 -20.10 -4.77 1.15
CA LYS A 25 -19.38 -5.83 0.43
C LYS A 25 -18.44 -5.25 -0.63
N SER A 26 -18.91 -4.27 -1.38
CA SER A 26 -18.08 -3.55 -2.38
C SER A 26 -16.90 -2.84 -1.73
N ILE A 27 -17.14 -2.15 -0.62
CA ILE A 27 -16.11 -1.44 0.12
C ILE A 27 -15.07 -2.40 0.68
N ASP A 28 -15.51 -3.52 1.25
CA ASP A 28 -14.62 -4.55 1.78
C ASP A 28 -13.71 -5.13 0.68
N THR A 29 -14.25 -5.32 -0.52
CA THR A 29 -13.47 -5.76 -1.67
C THR A 29 -12.42 -4.73 -2.07
N CYS A 30 -12.78 -3.44 -2.07
CA CYS A 30 -11.84 -2.34 -2.34
C CYS A 30 -10.74 -2.27 -1.27
N ILE A 31 -11.11 -2.40 0.00
CA ILE A 31 -10.16 -2.40 1.12
C ILE A 31 -9.14 -3.53 0.96
N ALA A 32 -9.62 -4.75 0.68
CA ALA A 32 -8.74 -5.90 0.47
C ALA A 32 -7.77 -5.68 -0.69
N HIS A 33 -8.25 -5.07 -1.78
CA HIS A 33 -7.41 -4.73 -2.93
C HIS A 33 -6.31 -3.73 -2.57
N PHE A 34 -6.66 -2.65 -1.88
CA PHE A 34 -5.69 -1.64 -1.45
C PHE A 34 -4.71 -2.20 -0.42
N GLU A 35 -5.16 -3.03 0.50
CA GLU A 35 -4.26 -3.70 1.46
C GLU A 35 -3.22 -4.56 0.74
N SER A 36 -3.64 -5.26 -0.30
CA SER A 36 -2.75 -6.07 -1.14
C SER A 36 -1.72 -5.19 -1.87
N GLU A 37 -2.14 -4.05 -2.41
CA GLU A 37 -1.25 -3.09 -3.07
C GLU A 37 -0.25 -2.49 -2.09
N ILE A 38 -0.70 -2.14 -0.87
CA ILE A 38 0.16 -1.61 0.18
C ILE A 38 1.22 -2.65 0.56
N ALA A 39 0.83 -3.90 0.75
CA ALA A 39 1.76 -4.97 1.08
C ALA A 39 2.82 -5.16 -0.01
N ALA A 40 2.42 -5.13 -1.28
CA ALA A 40 3.35 -5.21 -2.41
C ALA A 40 4.30 -4.00 -2.45
N ALA A 41 3.78 -2.80 -2.19
CA ALA A 41 4.60 -1.59 -2.14
C ALA A 41 5.61 -1.62 -0.98
N GLU A 42 5.23 -2.16 0.16
CA GLU A 42 6.13 -2.33 1.31
C GLU A 42 7.29 -3.26 0.99
N VAL A 43 7.03 -4.37 0.30
CA VAL A 43 8.08 -5.28 -0.16
C VAL A 43 9.03 -4.58 -1.12
N SER A 44 8.49 -3.85 -2.10
CA SER A 44 9.29 -3.09 -3.06
C SER A 44 10.15 -2.03 -2.38
N LEU A 45 9.62 -1.36 -1.38
CA LEU A 45 10.35 -0.35 -0.59
C LEU A 45 11.51 -1.00 0.19
N LYS A 46 11.27 -2.15 0.78
CA LYS A 46 12.29 -2.90 1.51
C LYS A 46 13.44 -3.30 0.57
N ASP A 47 13.10 -3.78 -0.62
CA ASP A 47 14.09 -4.18 -1.62
C ASP A 47 14.88 -2.97 -2.12
N ALA A 48 14.22 -1.85 -2.38
CA ALA A 48 14.88 -0.61 -2.79
C ALA A 48 15.86 -0.10 -1.73
N ARG A 49 15.50 -0.18 -0.46
CA ARG A 49 16.38 0.20 0.65
C ARG A 49 17.63 -0.70 0.74
N LYS A 50 17.47 -1.99 0.48
CA LYS A 50 18.61 -2.93 0.45
C LYS A 50 19.58 -2.57 -0.69
N ILE A 51 19.04 -2.29 -1.87
CA ILE A 51 19.83 -1.90 -3.04
C ILE A 51 20.56 -0.59 -2.75
N ARG A 52 19.87 0.37 -2.16
CA ARG A 52 20.47 1.67 -1.78
C ARG A 52 21.64 1.48 -0.82
N SER A 53 21.48 0.68 0.21
CA SER A 53 22.54 0.39 1.18
C SER A 53 23.75 -0.25 0.52
N LYS A 54 23.52 -1.19 -0.38
CA LYS A 54 24.59 -1.85 -1.14
C LYS A 54 25.37 -0.87 -1.99
N ILE A 55 24.66 0.01 -2.71
CA ILE A 55 25.28 1.04 -3.56
C ILE A 55 26.09 2.02 -2.71
N MET A 56 25.59 2.42 -1.55
CA MET A 56 26.30 3.30 -0.63
C MET A 56 27.60 2.66 -0.15
N CYS A 57 27.59 1.39 0.23
CA CYS A 57 28.80 0.67 0.62
C CYS A 57 29.81 0.58 -0.51
N GLU A 58 29.36 0.26 -1.71
CA GLU A 58 30.22 0.19 -2.90
C GLU A 58 30.85 1.56 -3.21
N THR A 59 30.06 2.61 -3.10
CA THR A 59 30.51 3.99 -3.32
C THR A 59 31.59 4.38 -2.31
N ASP A 60 31.40 4.04 -1.04
CA ASP A 60 32.38 4.31 0.01
C ASP A 60 33.70 3.58 -0.25
N GLN A 61 33.63 2.35 -0.72
CA GLN A 61 34.81 1.57 -1.10
C GLN A 61 35.55 2.22 -2.28
N LEU A 62 34.81 2.66 -3.29
CA LEU A 62 35.39 3.33 -4.45
C LEU A 62 36.05 4.64 -4.06
N ARG A 63 35.43 5.40 -3.17
CA ARG A 63 36.03 6.64 -2.65
C ARG A 63 37.32 6.40 -1.87
N ALA A 64 37.37 5.31 -1.10
CA ALA A 64 38.56 4.92 -0.37
C ALA A 64 39.69 4.52 -1.33
N GLU A 65 39.37 3.77 -2.38
CA GLU A 65 40.32 3.38 -3.41
C GLU A 65 40.84 4.60 -4.19
N LEU A 66 39.95 5.52 -4.51
CA LEU A 66 40.31 6.77 -5.19
C LEU A 66 41.29 7.57 -4.35
N ARG A 67 41.05 7.73 -3.06
CA ARG A 67 41.97 8.44 -2.16
C ARG A 67 43.36 7.79 -2.12
N LYS A 68 43.44 6.47 -2.08
CA LYS A 68 44.70 5.73 -2.12
C LYS A 68 45.44 5.96 -3.43
N ALA A 69 44.72 5.92 -4.56
CA ALA A 69 45.31 6.17 -5.86
C ALA A 69 45.82 7.59 -5.99
N GLU A 70 45.11 8.58 -5.49
CA GLU A 70 45.53 9.97 -5.47
C GLU A 70 46.77 10.18 -4.60
N GLU A 71 46.83 9.55 -3.43
CA GLU A 71 48.02 9.59 -2.55
C GLU A 71 49.23 8.98 -3.23
N ASN A 72 49.08 7.90 -3.97
CA ASN A 72 50.17 7.27 -4.71
C ASN A 72 50.67 8.13 -5.87
N ASP A 73 49.77 8.87 -6.54
CA ASP A 73 50.15 9.80 -7.62
C ASP A 73 50.97 10.98 -7.13
N ASP A 74 50.76 11.43 -5.89
CA ASP A 74 51.49 12.52 -5.28
C ASP A 74 52.90 12.13 -4.86
N MET A 75 53.20 10.87 -4.91
CA MET A 75 54.57 10.38 -4.65
C MET A 75 55.33 10.20 -5.93
#